data_694359edddbd8124a5b0d61f46cd2b12
#
_entry.id   694359edddbd8124a5b0d61f46cd2b12
#
_cell.length_a   1.000
_cell.length_b   1.000
_cell.length_c   1.000
_cell.angle_alpha   90.00
_cell.angle_beta   90.00
_cell.angle_gamma   90.00
#
_symmetry.space_group_name_H-M   'P 1'
#
loop_
_entity.id
_entity.type
_entity.pdbx_description
1 polymer ?
#
loop_
_entity_poly.entity_id
_entity_poly.type
_entity_poly.pdbx_seq_one_letter_code
_entity_poly.pdbx_strand_id
1 'polypeptide(L)'
;EKPLCLTVKEAAAMQEASKKTGKFLCIGYQLNYRRDVQALKRDILLGRFGKAKHIAVYHGFRRGAAYYARNNWAGRITCQGREVFDSPFTNACAHHFQMLTFLLGPTMRTACDIESVQAELYRANPTIENYDIAALRFQTAQGLPLLYYTAHPIRTEFWGPVGVLEFENATITYTREKPVFRGV
;
A
#
# COMPACT_ATOMS: atom_id res chain seq x y z
N GLU A 1 2.98 -10.21 11.11
CA GLU A 1 3.36 -8.82 10.84
C GLU A 1 3.41 -8.54 9.32
N LYS A 2 3.57 -7.26 8.92
CA LYS A 2 3.78 -6.83 7.53
C LYS A 2 5.22 -6.30 7.35
N PRO A 3 5.76 -6.36 6.12
CA PRO A 3 5.25 -7.06 4.95
C PRO A 3 5.27 -8.57 5.13
N LEU A 4 4.63 -9.32 4.23
CA LEU A 4 4.68 -10.78 4.23
C LEU A 4 6.13 -11.28 4.22
N CYS A 5 6.90 -10.74 3.30
CA CYS A 5 8.30 -11.08 3.01
C CYS A 5 8.90 -10.02 2.11
N LEU A 6 10.10 -10.22 1.64
CA LEU A 6 10.82 -9.27 0.78
C LEU A 6 10.99 -9.77 -0.66
N THR A 7 10.84 -11.06 -0.88
CA THR A 7 11.00 -11.68 -2.20
C THR A 7 9.81 -12.57 -2.57
N VAL A 8 9.53 -12.67 -3.87
CA VAL A 8 8.48 -13.58 -4.38
C VAL A 8 8.76 -15.04 -4.01
N LYS A 9 10.04 -15.42 -3.98
CA LYS A 9 10.46 -16.77 -3.57
C LYS A 9 10.08 -17.11 -2.14
N GLU A 10 10.27 -16.17 -1.20
CA GLU A 10 9.86 -16.33 0.20
C GLU A 10 8.33 -16.41 0.32
N ALA A 11 7.59 -15.56 -0.42
CA ALA A 11 6.14 -15.59 -0.44
C ALA A 11 5.62 -16.96 -0.92
N ALA A 12 6.17 -17.48 -2.00
CA ALA A 12 5.82 -18.79 -2.54
C ALA A 12 6.10 -19.91 -1.53
N ALA A 13 7.28 -19.90 -0.89
CA ALA A 13 7.64 -20.89 0.12
C ALA A 13 6.71 -20.86 1.34
N MET A 14 6.33 -19.67 1.83
CA MET A 14 5.36 -19.52 2.93
C MET A 14 3.98 -20.04 2.56
N GLN A 15 3.52 -19.74 1.33
CA GLN A 15 2.24 -20.23 0.83
C GLN A 15 2.22 -21.75 0.70
N GLU A 16 3.30 -22.32 0.17
CA GLU A 16 3.44 -23.77 0.05
C GLU A 16 3.46 -24.46 1.42
N ALA A 17 4.22 -23.93 2.38
CA ALA A 17 4.26 -24.44 3.74
C ALA A 17 2.88 -24.40 4.42
N SER A 18 2.13 -23.29 4.23
CA SER A 18 0.75 -23.18 4.71
C SER A 18 -0.16 -24.24 4.11
N LYS A 19 -0.11 -24.44 2.79
CA LYS A 19 -0.89 -25.49 2.08
C LYS A 19 -0.52 -26.90 2.55
N LYS A 20 0.79 -27.20 2.65
CA LYS A 20 1.30 -28.52 3.03
C LYS A 20 0.93 -28.90 4.46
N THR A 21 0.95 -27.95 5.37
CA THR A 21 0.69 -28.19 6.81
C THR A 21 -0.77 -27.97 7.21
N GLY A 22 -1.60 -27.38 6.35
CA GLY A 22 -2.96 -26.95 6.68
C GLY A 22 -3.01 -25.82 7.72
N LYS A 23 -1.87 -25.19 8.02
CA LYS A 23 -1.80 -24.10 8.99
C LYS A 23 -2.19 -22.77 8.39
N PHE A 24 -2.87 -21.96 9.16
CA PHE A 24 -3.31 -20.61 8.76
C PHE A 24 -2.12 -19.66 8.61
N LEU A 25 -2.08 -18.93 7.50
CA LEU A 25 -1.12 -17.85 7.24
C LEU A 25 -1.89 -16.55 7.09
N CYS A 26 -1.62 -15.57 7.95
CA CYS A 26 -2.23 -14.25 7.89
C CYS A 26 -1.18 -13.17 8.02
N ILE A 27 -1.33 -12.13 7.20
CA ILE A 27 -0.45 -10.97 7.20
C ILE A 27 -1.17 -9.79 7.86
N GLY A 28 -0.43 -9.02 8.67
CA GLY A 28 -0.96 -7.94 9.51
C GLY A 28 -1.44 -6.69 8.76
N TYR A 29 -2.18 -6.86 7.66
CA TYR A 29 -2.83 -5.75 6.93
C TYR A 29 -4.22 -5.44 7.50
N GLN A 30 -4.26 -4.97 8.74
CA GLN A 30 -5.48 -4.81 9.54
C GLN A 30 -6.49 -3.83 8.93
N LEU A 31 -6.08 -2.89 8.06
CA LEU A 31 -7.01 -1.94 7.44
C LEU A 31 -8.09 -2.64 6.60
N ASN A 32 -7.75 -3.78 6.00
CA ASN A 32 -8.71 -4.56 5.20
C ASN A 32 -9.90 -5.06 6.03
N TYR A 33 -9.75 -5.19 7.35
CA TYR A 33 -10.77 -5.71 8.26
C TYR A 33 -11.60 -4.62 8.95
N ARG A 34 -11.33 -3.35 8.65
CA ARG A 34 -12.17 -2.23 9.15
C ARG A 34 -13.58 -2.33 8.58
N ARG A 35 -14.58 -2.06 9.39
CA ARG A 35 -16.00 -2.14 8.99
C ARG A 35 -16.34 -1.22 7.83
N ASP A 36 -15.81 0.00 7.82
CA ASP A 36 -15.98 0.97 6.73
C ASP A 36 -15.34 0.52 5.43
N VAL A 37 -14.13 -0.07 5.48
CA VAL A 37 -13.43 -0.64 4.31
C VAL A 37 -14.19 -1.83 3.74
N GLN A 38 -14.70 -2.72 4.59
CA GLN A 38 -15.50 -3.87 4.18
C GLN A 38 -16.85 -3.44 3.55
N ALA A 39 -17.50 -2.42 4.12
CA ALA A 39 -18.73 -1.85 3.57
C ALA A 39 -18.47 -1.21 2.20
N LEU A 40 -17.42 -0.37 2.10
CA LEU A 40 -17.02 0.28 0.86
C LEU A 40 -16.70 -0.76 -0.24
N LYS A 41 -15.94 -1.80 0.10
CA LYS A 41 -15.66 -2.87 -0.86
C LYS A 41 -16.93 -3.57 -1.36
N ARG A 42 -17.87 -3.84 -0.48
CA ARG A 42 -19.17 -4.42 -0.87
C ARG A 42 -19.92 -3.51 -1.84
N ASP A 43 -19.93 -2.22 -1.58
CA ASP A 43 -20.61 -1.24 -2.44
C ASP A 43 -19.95 -1.13 -3.82
N ILE A 44 -18.62 -1.19 -3.87
CA ILE A 44 -17.86 -1.26 -5.14
C ILE A 44 -18.23 -2.53 -5.91
N LEU A 45 -18.22 -3.69 -5.26
CA LEU A 45 -18.56 -4.98 -5.90
C LEU A 45 -20.02 -5.06 -6.38
N LEU A 46 -20.94 -4.37 -5.71
CA LEU A 46 -22.34 -4.23 -6.14
C LEU A 46 -22.52 -3.23 -7.29
N GLY A 47 -21.43 -2.57 -7.75
CA GLY A 47 -21.47 -1.62 -8.85
C GLY A 47 -22.16 -0.29 -8.51
N ARG A 48 -22.34 0.05 -7.23
CA ARG A 48 -23.07 1.24 -6.80
C ARG A 48 -22.47 2.55 -7.29
N PHE A 49 -21.17 2.57 -7.56
CA PHE A 49 -20.43 3.75 -8.00
C PHE A 49 -20.11 3.74 -9.50
N GLY A 50 -20.50 2.69 -10.22
CA GLY A 50 -20.05 2.46 -11.59
C GLY A 50 -18.62 1.94 -11.64
N LYS A 51 -18.00 2.00 -12.83
CA LYS A 51 -16.61 1.54 -13.02
C LYS A 51 -15.61 2.51 -12.40
N ALA A 52 -14.56 1.97 -11.83
CA ALA A 52 -13.43 2.78 -11.37
C ALA A 52 -12.68 3.37 -12.57
N LYS A 53 -12.34 4.67 -12.49
CA LYS A 53 -11.63 5.41 -13.54
C LYS A 53 -10.19 5.73 -13.17
N HIS A 54 -9.98 6.16 -11.94
CA HIS A 54 -8.69 6.63 -11.46
C HIS A 54 -8.61 6.53 -9.94
N ILE A 55 -7.44 6.13 -9.45
CA ILE A 55 -7.16 6.10 -8.01
C ILE A 55 -5.81 6.74 -7.75
N ALA A 56 -5.79 7.70 -6.84
CA ALA A 56 -4.56 8.33 -6.39
C ALA A 56 -4.49 8.34 -4.87
N VAL A 57 -3.30 8.07 -4.33
CA VAL A 57 -3.05 8.10 -2.88
C VAL A 57 -1.80 8.89 -2.57
N TYR A 58 -1.92 9.72 -1.56
CA TYR A 58 -0.86 10.53 -0.99
C TYR A 58 -0.68 10.13 0.47
N HIS A 59 0.52 9.68 0.84
CA HIS A 59 0.78 9.24 2.20
C HIS A 59 2.24 9.47 2.59
N GLY A 60 2.46 10.28 3.61
CA GLY A 60 3.80 10.53 4.14
C GLY A 60 3.84 10.58 5.66
N PHE A 61 4.99 10.25 6.20
CA PHE A 61 5.32 10.39 7.61
C PHE A 61 6.63 11.15 7.75
N ARG A 62 6.66 12.15 8.64
CA ARG A 62 7.93 12.79 8.97
C ARG A 62 8.85 11.81 9.70
N ARG A 63 9.95 11.46 9.06
CA ARG A 63 10.97 10.55 9.60
C ARG A 63 12.35 11.19 9.47
N GLY A 64 12.93 11.56 10.60
CA GLY A 64 14.28 12.14 10.69
C GLY A 64 15.34 11.11 11.09
N ALA A 65 16.52 11.60 11.42
CA ALA A 65 17.68 10.78 11.76
C ALA A 65 17.41 9.76 12.86
N ALA A 66 16.69 10.13 13.93
CA ALA A 66 16.34 9.22 15.03
C ALA A 66 15.52 8.02 14.58
N TYR A 67 14.63 8.20 13.60
CA TYR A 67 13.86 7.09 13.03
C TYR A 67 14.77 6.08 12.32
N TYR A 68 15.70 6.55 11.53
CA TYR A 68 16.62 5.69 10.79
C TYR A 68 17.72 5.07 11.68
N ALA A 69 18.04 5.70 12.82
CA ALA A 69 18.98 5.17 13.81
C ALA A 69 18.36 4.17 14.81
N ARG A 70 17.02 3.91 14.75
CA ARG A 70 16.31 3.06 15.71
C ARG A 70 16.74 1.58 15.69
N ASN A 71 17.31 1.14 14.59
CA ASN A 71 17.81 -0.22 14.39
C ASN A 71 18.81 -0.25 13.22
N ASN A 72 19.37 -1.42 12.93
CA ASN A 72 20.42 -1.60 11.92
C ASN A 72 19.90 -1.82 10.48
N TRP A 73 18.59 -1.89 10.26
CA TRP A 73 18.01 -2.15 8.93
C TRP A 73 17.18 -0.98 8.37
N ALA A 74 16.82 0.01 9.20
CA ALA A 74 15.99 1.12 8.77
C ALA A 74 16.66 1.95 7.64
N GLY A 75 15.94 2.12 6.52
CA GLY A 75 16.43 2.84 5.34
C GLY A 75 17.51 2.10 4.54
N ARG A 76 17.75 0.82 4.81
CA ARG A 76 18.75 0.01 4.10
C ARG A 76 18.15 -0.86 3.01
N ILE A 77 18.98 -1.18 2.02
CA ILE A 77 18.67 -2.17 0.99
C ILE A 77 18.99 -3.56 1.50
N THR A 78 20.12 -3.70 2.19
CA THR A 78 20.57 -4.97 2.79
C THR A 78 20.92 -4.80 4.26
N CYS A 79 20.79 -5.86 5.04
CA CYS A 79 21.22 -5.93 6.44
C CYS A 79 21.70 -7.34 6.77
N GLN A 80 22.93 -7.47 7.29
CA GLN A 80 23.53 -8.75 7.67
C GLN A 80 23.46 -9.81 6.55
N GLY A 81 23.74 -9.40 5.31
CA GLY A 81 23.73 -10.27 4.13
C GLY A 81 22.33 -10.67 3.62
N ARG A 82 21.26 -10.06 4.15
CA ARG A 82 19.88 -10.27 3.68
C ARG A 82 19.32 -9.00 3.09
N GLU A 83 18.52 -9.14 2.06
CA GLU A 83 17.72 -8.05 1.51
C GLU A 83 16.67 -7.59 2.54
N VAL A 84 16.52 -6.28 2.72
CA VAL A 84 15.52 -5.69 3.63
C VAL A 84 14.66 -4.64 2.94
N PHE A 85 15.17 -3.97 1.89
CA PHE A 85 14.46 -2.99 1.06
C PHE A 85 13.58 -2.02 1.86
N ASP A 86 14.02 -1.63 3.08
CA ASP A 86 13.20 -0.76 3.93
C ASP A 86 13.01 0.62 3.29
N SER A 87 11.77 1.02 3.12
CA SER A 87 11.37 2.27 2.48
C SER A 87 10.02 2.76 2.99
N PRO A 88 9.61 3.99 2.70
CA PRO A 88 8.27 4.46 3.01
C PRO A 88 7.17 3.53 2.48
N PHE A 89 7.31 3.08 1.23
CA PHE A 89 6.30 2.25 0.56
C PHE A 89 6.22 0.84 1.14
N THR A 90 7.35 0.17 1.35
CA THR A 90 7.37 -1.23 1.82
C THR A 90 7.07 -1.35 3.32
N ASN A 91 7.25 -0.27 4.09
CA ASN A 91 7.06 -0.27 5.54
C ASN A 91 5.85 0.57 5.98
N ALA A 92 6.05 1.86 6.26
CA ALA A 92 5.05 2.69 6.94
C ALA A 92 3.76 2.86 6.13
N CYS A 93 3.86 2.97 4.81
CA CYS A 93 2.74 3.24 3.90
C CYS A 93 2.13 1.98 3.26
N ALA A 94 2.70 0.80 3.50
CA ALA A 94 2.27 -0.46 2.89
C ALA A 94 0.79 -0.81 3.20
N HIS A 95 0.30 -0.45 4.37
CA HIS A 95 -1.09 -0.73 4.78
C HIS A 95 -2.13 -0.12 3.84
N HIS A 96 -1.91 1.12 3.40
CA HIS A 96 -2.86 1.82 2.55
C HIS A 96 -2.81 1.32 1.12
N PHE A 97 -1.63 0.98 0.62
CA PHE A 97 -1.52 0.33 -0.70
C PHE A 97 -2.27 -1.00 -0.73
N GLN A 98 -2.04 -1.85 0.27
CA GLN A 98 -2.75 -3.13 0.38
C GLN A 98 -4.26 -2.96 0.52
N MET A 99 -4.72 -1.96 1.28
CA MET A 99 -6.15 -1.66 1.40
C MET A 99 -6.76 -1.25 0.06
N LEU A 100 -6.04 -0.45 -0.74
CA LEU A 100 -6.54 -0.03 -2.05
C LEU A 100 -6.62 -1.19 -3.05
N THR A 101 -5.58 -1.99 -3.15
CA THR A 101 -5.61 -3.18 -4.00
C THR A 101 -6.71 -4.15 -3.54
N PHE A 102 -6.93 -4.27 -2.23
CA PHE A 102 -8.05 -5.02 -1.69
C PHE A 102 -9.40 -4.44 -2.12
N LEU A 103 -9.63 -3.13 -2.00
CA LEU A 103 -10.88 -2.49 -2.44
C LEU A 103 -11.20 -2.76 -3.91
N LEU A 104 -10.17 -2.82 -4.77
CA LEU A 104 -10.29 -3.06 -6.20
C LEU A 104 -10.34 -4.55 -6.59
N GLY A 105 -10.15 -5.44 -5.65
CA GLY A 105 -10.17 -6.89 -5.94
C GLY A 105 -11.56 -7.41 -6.31
N PRO A 106 -11.64 -8.46 -7.14
CA PRO A 106 -12.89 -8.95 -7.72
C PRO A 106 -13.83 -9.66 -6.74
N THR A 107 -13.37 -9.96 -5.52
CA THR A 107 -14.19 -10.61 -4.49
C THR A 107 -13.96 -9.99 -3.12
N MET A 108 -14.82 -10.29 -2.15
CA MET A 108 -14.65 -9.84 -0.75
C MET A 108 -13.39 -10.37 -0.08
N ARG A 109 -12.64 -11.28 -0.70
CA ARG A 109 -11.48 -11.95 -0.10
C ARG A 109 -10.18 -11.72 -0.86
N THR A 110 -10.21 -11.07 -2.03
CA THR A 110 -9.06 -10.90 -2.91
C THR A 110 -8.71 -9.43 -3.12
N ALA A 111 -7.45 -9.16 -3.39
CA ALA A 111 -6.97 -7.91 -3.94
C ALA A 111 -7.02 -7.95 -5.48
N CYS A 112 -6.88 -6.79 -6.14
CA CYS A 112 -6.68 -6.76 -7.58
C CYS A 112 -5.26 -7.21 -7.93
N ASP A 113 -5.12 -7.76 -9.13
CA ASP A 113 -3.82 -8.08 -9.70
C ASP A 113 -3.16 -6.83 -10.28
N ILE A 114 -1.88 -6.69 -10.03
CA ILE A 114 -1.02 -5.64 -10.60
C ILE A 114 -0.25 -6.24 -11.77
N GLU A 115 -0.38 -5.64 -12.94
CA GLU A 115 0.28 -6.09 -14.17
C GLU A 115 1.65 -5.42 -14.33
N SER A 116 1.73 -4.12 -14.03
CA SER A 116 2.97 -3.38 -14.18
C SER A 116 3.11 -2.26 -13.15
N VAL A 117 4.35 -1.81 -12.94
CA VAL A 117 4.68 -0.65 -12.13
C VAL A 117 5.73 0.20 -12.82
N GLN A 118 5.53 1.52 -12.79
CA GLN A 118 6.51 2.54 -13.10
C GLN A 118 6.82 3.30 -11.80
N ALA A 119 8.10 3.56 -11.55
CA ALA A 119 8.54 4.14 -10.30
C ALA A 119 9.55 5.27 -10.52
N GLU A 120 9.31 6.38 -9.84
CA GLU A 120 10.32 7.42 -9.60
C GLU A 120 10.68 7.37 -8.13
N LEU A 121 11.96 7.11 -7.85
CA LEU A 121 12.47 6.88 -6.50
C LEU A 121 13.56 7.90 -6.20
N TYR A 122 13.40 8.65 -5.10
CA TYR A 122 14.33 9.69 -4.71
C TYR A 122 14.80 9.49 -3.28
N ARG A 123 16.03 9.92 -3.03
CA ARG A 123 16.67 9.87 -1.72
C ARG A 123 17.10 11.27 -1.30
N ALA A 124 16.35 11.88 -0.39
CA ALA A 124 16.66 13.17 0.17
C ALA A 124 17.56 13.06 1.41
N ASN A 125 17.43 11.98 2.19
CA ASN A 125 18.30 11.75 3.35
C ASN A 125 19.59 11.04 2.93
N PRO A 126 20.78 11.68 3.04
CA PRO A 126 22.03 11.05 2.61
C PRO A 126 22.53 9.91 3.52
N THR A 127 21.93 9.74 4.71
CA THR A 127 22.36 8.72 5.69
C THR A 127 21.73 7.34 5.48
N ILE A 128 20.80 7.21 4.53
CA ILE A 128 20.14 5.95 4.20
C ILE A 128 20.64 5.42 2.85
N GLU A 129 20.42 4.14 2.59
CA GLU A 129 20.80 3.49 1.33
C GLU A 129 19.66 3.51 0.32
N ASN A 130 18.44 3.24 0.80
CA ASN A 130 17.25 3.16 -0.03
C ASN A 130 16.60 4.55 -0.21
N TYR A 131 15.53 4.62 -0.99
CA TYR A 131 14.76 5.84 -1.20
C TYR A 131 13.90 6.19 0.02
N ASP A 132 13.61 7.49 0.17
CA ASP A 132 12.68 8.02 1.17
C ASP A 132 11.52 8.83 0.55
N ILE A 133 11.50 8.93 -0.79
CA ILE A 133 10.41 9.51 -1.58
C ILE A 133 10.13 8.57 -2.75
N ALA A 134 8.86 8.30 -3.03
CA ALA A 134 8.46 7.52 -4.20
C ALA A 134 7.19 8.07 -4.84
N ALA A 135 7.19 8.15 -6.18
CA ALA A 135 6.03 8.31 -7.01
C ALA A 135 5.85 7.05 -7.84
N LEU A 136 4.75 6.33 -7.62
CA LEU A 136 4.51 5.01 -8.17
C LEU A 136 3.23 5.04 -9.01
N ARG A 137 3.31 4.52 -10.22
CA ARG A 137 2.16 4.28 -11.09
C ARG A 137 2.04 2.79 -11.34
N PHE A 138 0.96 2.21 -10.85
CA PHE A 138 0.60 0.82 -11.08
C PHE A 138 -0.47 0.74 -12.15
N GLN A 139 -0.43 -0.32 -12.94
CA GLN A 139 -1.49 -0.73 -13.84
C GLN A 139 -2.08 -2.03 -13.30
N THR A 140 -3.39 -2.05 -13.07
CA THR A 140 -4.07 -3.30 -12.70
C THR A 140 -4.32 -4.15 -13.95
N ALA A 141 -4.53 -5.45 -13.78
CA ALA A 141 -4.89 -6.36 -14.89
C ALA A 141 -6.19 -5.98 -15.62
N GLN A 142 -7.04 -5.15 -14.99
CA GLN A 142 -8.25 -4.59 -15.59
C GLN A 142 -8.02 -3.26 -16.31
N GLY A 143 -6.78 -2.81 -16.42
CA GLY A 143 -6.42 -1.56 -17.10
C GLY A 143 -6.61 -0.29 -16.25
N LEU A 144 -6.89 -0.42 -14.94
CA LEU A 144 -7.08 0.74 -14.07
C LEU A 144 -5.72 1.29 -13.60
N PRO A 145 -5.42 2.59 -13.79
CA PRO A 145 -4.24 3.22 -13.22
C PRO A 145 -4.43 3.51 -11.72
N LEU A 146 -3.43 3.16 -10.92
CA LEU A 146 -3.35 3.47 -9.51
C LEU A 146 -2.06 4.25 -9.25
N LEU A 147 -2.19 5.48 -8.77
CA LEU A 147 -1.08 6.36 -8.42
C LEU A 147 -0.85 6.33 -6.91
N TYR A 148 0.40 6.16 -6.49
CA TYR A 148 0.76 6.12 -5.08
C TYR A 148 1.98 7.00 -4.82
N TYR A 149 1.80 8.04 -4.01
CA TYR A 149 2.85 8.98 -3.65
C TYR A 149 3.17 8.83 -2.16
N THR A 150 4.44 8.64 -1.83
CA THR A 150 4.86 8.49 -0.45
C THR A 150 6.19 9.17 -0.18
N ALA A 151 6.34 9.73 1.03
CA ALA A 151 7.55 10.42 1.45
C ALA A 151 7.75 10.38 2.97
N HIS A 152 9.02 10.34 3.38
CA HIS A 152 9.43 10.58 4.76
C HIS A 152 9.95 12.01 5.01
N PRO A 153 10.65 12.71 4.07
CA PRO A 153 11.14 14.05 4.28
C PRO A 153 10.07 15.13 4.08
N ILE A 154 9.02 15.07 4.90
CA ILE A 154 7.92 16.05 4.89
C ILE A 154 8.02 16.99 6.09
N ARG A 155 7.48 18.22 5.97
CA ARG A 155 7.54 19.24 7.02
C ARG A 155 6.56 18.98 8.16
N THR A 156 5.37 18.52 7.85
CA THR A 156 4.33 18.15 8.81
C THR A 156 4.57 16.76 9.37
N GLU A 157 4.03 16.45 10.53
CA GLU A 157 4.15 15.11 11.14
C GLU A 157 3.57 14.02 10.22
N PHE A 158 2.44 14.34 9.58
CA PHE A 158 1.75 13.49 8.61
C PHE A 158 1.40 14.26 7.34
N TRP A 159 1.41 13.55 6.23
CA TRP A 159 0.83 13.98 4.97
C TRP A 159 -0.13 12.88 4.50
N GLY A 160 -1.43 13.11 4.67
CA GLY A 160 -2.42 12.06 4.46
C GLY A 160 -2.50 11.01 5.60
N PRO A 161 -2.92 9.77 5.32
CA PRO A 161 -3.28 9.28 3.99
C PRO A 161 -4.49 10.00 3.42
N VAL A 162 -4.41 10.38 2.15
CA VAL A 162 -5.55 10.83 1.37
C VAL A 162 -5.62 9.97 0.12
N GLY A 163 -6.68 9.19 -0.01
CA GLY A 163 -6.99 8.42 -1.20
C GLY A 163 -8.16 9.06 -1.93
N VAL A 164 -7.99 9.32 -3.21
CA VAL A 164 -9.07 9.77 -4.11
C VAL A 164 -9.37 8.63 -5.06
N LEU A 165 -10.58 8.08 -4.95
CA LEU A 165 -11.07 6.98 -5.76
C LEU A 165 -12.19 7.55 -6.65
N GLU A 166 -11.90 7.68 -7.94
CA GLU A 166 -12.84 8.20 -8.93
C GLU A 166 -13.53 7.04 -9.65
N PHE A 167 -14.85 7.06 -9.62
CA PHE A 167 -15.73 6.14 -10.32
C PHE A 167 -16.58 6.90 -11.33
N GLU A 168 -17.36 6.18 -12.13
CA GLU A 168 -18.27 6.80 -13.12
C GLU A 168 -19.31 7.72 -12.44
N ASN A 169 -19.85 7.32 -11.31
CA ASN A 169 -20.97 7.97 -10.63
C ASN A 169 -20.64 8.54 -9.25
N ALA A 170 -19.39 8.47 -8.82
CA ALA A 170 -19.00 8.96 -7.50
C ALA A 170 -17.49 9.21 -7.39
N THR A 171 -17.13 10.16 -6.54
CA THR A 171 -15.77 10.33 -6.03
C THR A 171 -15.76 10.01 -4.54
N ILE A 172 -14.86 9.13 -4.13
CA ILE A 172 -14.69 8.74 -2.74
C ILE A 172 -13.33 9.26 -2.27
N THR A 173 -13.33 10.15 -1.31
CA THR A 173 -12.11 10.60 -0.64
C THR A 173 -11.95 9.80 0.64
N TYR A 174 -10.93 8.95 0.69
CA TYR A 174 -10.57 8.18 1.86
C TYR A 174 -9.47 8.93 2.62
N THR A 175 -9.74 9.25 3.87
CA THR A 175 -8.79 9.87 4.79
C THR A 175 -8.47 8.92 5.95
N ARG A 176 -7.60 9.36 6.86
CA ARG A 176 -7.25 8.62 8.06
C ARG A 176 -8.48 8.31 8.95
N GLU A 177 -9.46 9.20 8.94
CA GLU A 177 -10.63 9.08 9.80
C GLU A 177 -11.70 8.18 9.19
N LYS A 178 -12.23 8.54 8.04
CA LYS A 178 -13.29 7.81 7.34
C LYS A 178 -13.39 8.19 5.87
N PRO A 179 -13.99 7.36 5.01
CA PRO A 179 -14.29 7.74 3.65
C PRO A 179 -15.38 8.81 3.59
N VAL A 180 -15.21 9.78 2.68
CA VAL A 180 -16.20 10.80 2.33
C VAL A 180 -16.63 10.57 0.89
N PHE A 181 -17.94 10.52 0.67
CA PHE A 181 -18.54 10.27 -0.63
C PHE A 181 -19.06 11.58 -1.21
N ARG A 182 -18.80 11.77 -2.52
CA ARG A 182 -19.43 12.83 -3.33
C ARG A 182 -19.98 12.16 -4.59
N GLY A 183 -21.26 12.34 -4.84
CA GLY A 183 -21.88 11.99 -6.12
C GLY A 183 -21.38 12.90 -7.24
N VAL A 184 -21.38 12.42 -8.47
CA VAL A 184 -21.14 13.18 -9.70
C VAL A 184 -22.49 13.59 -10.28
#